data_54b69ebb2d1802c4f8285a83a3b9b4d2
#
_entry.id   54b69ebb2d1802c4f8285a83a3b9b4d2
#
_cell.length_a   1.000
_cell.length_b   1.000
_cell.length_c   1.000
_cell.angle_alpha   90.00
_cell.angle_beta   90.00
_cell.angle_gamma   90.00
#
_symmetry.space_group_name_H-M   'P 1'
#
loop_
_entity.id
_entity.type
_entity.pdbx_description
1 polymer ?
#
loop_
_entity_poly.entity_id
_entity_poly.type
_entity_poly.pdbx_seq_one_letter_code
_entity_poly.pdbx_strand_id
1 'polypeptide(L)'
;SGLGVISDPTSVLHLAELGVVMFLFIIGLEMEPSKLWALRKQIFGLGVIQVAGCGVLLTGVGILVGFSPIIAFIFGMGFVLTSTAIVMQILGERGELATESGQKIVSVLLLEDLAIVPLLAVVALLAPTVEDQSMLTRLLGFATAIGAIVLLIVLGRRVMNPFFAILASSKAREVMTAAALLVVLGAALLFQVSGLSMAMGAFLAGVLLSTSTFRHQLEADVEPFRGLLLGLFFLAVGMSLDLDIVGANWQLIVISVVAFMIVKAVAIYLIARVLKSDHGEALERAVLMGQGGEFAFVLFTTAVSAGIIDAPTNAIFTATVIISMVLTPFALIGMKRFMPKRVMSMDGVETVEGLNNRVLIIGFGRFGQIASQPLLAMHHSVSIIDNDTDMIR
;
A
#
# COMPACT_ATOMS: atom_id res chain seq x y z
N SER A 1 25.49 8.53 13.71
CA SER A 1 24.36 9.25 14.33
C SER A 1 24.88 10.25 15.35
N GLY A 2 24.48 11.53 15.21
CA GLY A 2 25.08 12.66 15.90
C GLY A 2 25.01 12.70 17.44
N LEU A 3 24.22 11.84 18.08
CA LEU A 3 24.09 11.79 19.54
C LEU A 3 24.71 10.53 20.18
N GLY A 4 25.22 9.58 19.39
CA GLY A 4 25.83 8.35 19.91
C GLY A 4 24.93 7.44 20.75
N VAL A 5 23.61 7.67 20.72
CA VAL A 5 22.63 6.91 21.52
C VAL A 5 22.45 5.48 21.02
N ILE A 6 22.67 5.27 19.73
CA ILE A 6 22.62 3.94 19.10
C ILE A 6 23.98 3.65 18.51
N SER A 7 24.66 2.69 19.10
CA SER A 7 26.00 2.26 18.68
C SER A 7 26.00 1.25 17.55
N ASP A 8 24.89 0.55 17.35
CA ASP A 8 24.74 -0.47 16.31
C ASP A 8 23.42 -0.29 15.54
N PRO A 9 23.46 0.40 14.38
CA PRO A 9 22.29 0.58 13.52
C PRO A 9 21.76 -0.75 12.96
N THR A 10 22.59 -1.78 12.84
CA THR A 10 22.20 -3.07 12.23
C THR A 10 21.23 -3.84 13.12
N SER A 11 21.42 -3.81 14.43
CA SER A 11 20.48 -4.42 15.38
C SER A 11 19.10 -3.77 15.34
N VAL A 12 19.04 -2.44 15.14
CA VAL A 12 17.78 -1.71 15.00
C VAL A 12 17.12 -2.06 13.67
N LEU A 13 17.91 -2.23 12.61
CA LEU A 13 17.41 -2.60 11.29
C LEU A 13 16.75 -4.00 11.31
N HIS A 14 17.40 -4.99 11.93
CA HIS A 14 16.82 -6.33 12.07
C HIS A 14 15.48 -6.33 12.85
N LEU A 15 15.40 -5.52 13.91
CA LEU A 15 14.15 -5.37 14.64
C LEU A 15 13.08 -4.65 13.78
N ALA A 16 13.50 -3.69 12.97
CA ALA A 16 12.63 -2.96 12.07
C ALA A 16 12.12 -3.82 10.91
N GLU A 17 12.91 -4.81 10.44
CA GLU A 17 12.46 -5.79 9.44
C GLU A 17 11.26 -6.60 9.93
N LEU A 18 11.17 -6.88 11.24
CA LEU A 18 9.98 -7.49 11.82
C LEU A 18 8.75 -6.58 11.71
N GLY A 19 8.94 -5.27 11.71
CA GLY A 19 7.87 -4.29 11.46
C GLY A 19 7.29 -4.42 10.05
N VAL A 20 8.15 -4.56 9.05
CA VAL A 20 7.73 -4.81 7.66
C VAL A 20 7.00 -6.14 7.53
N VAL A 21 7.49 -7.19 8.20
CA VAL A 21 6.85 -8.52 8.22
C VAL A 21 5.44 -8.41 8.78
N MET A 22 5.27 -7.74 9.94
CA MET A 22 3.95 -7.54 10.56
C MET A 22 3.03 -6.67 9.70
N PHE A 23 3.57 -5.61 9.12
CA PHE A 23 2.82 -4.73 8.24
C PHE A 23 2.29 -5.47 7.00
N LEU A 24 3.14 -6.21 6.32
CA LEU A 24 2.75 -7.00 5.15
C LEU A 24 1.77 -8.13 5.48
N PHE A 25 1.88 -8.72 6.67
CA PHE A 25 0.87 -9.68 7.14
C PHE A 25 -0.51 -9.04 7.25
N ILE A 26 -0.61 -7.84 7.86
CA ILE A 26 -1.89 -7.14 8.01
C ILE A 26 -2.46 -6.77 6.64
N ILE A 27 -1.63 -6.24 5.74
CA ILE A 27 -2.07 -5.98 4.36
C ILE A 27 -2.59 -7.27 3.72
N GLY A 28 -1.88 -8.39 3.90
CA GLY A 28 -2.39 -9.69 3.45
C GLY A 28 -3.75 -10.05 4.05
N LEU A 29 -3.98 -9.80 5.34
CA LEU A 29 -5.28 -10.00 5.99
C LEU A 29 -6.38 -9.10 5.44
N GLU A 30 -6.07 -7.88 5.05
CA GLU A 30 -7.00 -6.93 4.44
C GLU A 30 -7.39 -7.32 3.01
N MET A 31 -6.55 -8.14 2.34
CA MET A 31 -6.78 -8.65 0.97
C MET A 31 -7.90 -9.68 0.91
N GLU A 32 -9.11 -9.29 1.31
CA GLU A 32 -10.28 -10.13 1.25
C GLU A 32 -10.70 -10.44 -0.19
N PRO A 33 -10.72 -11.72 -0.61
CA PRO A 33 -11.02 -12.09 -2.00
C PRO A 33 -12.37 -11.58 -2.51
N SER A 34 -13.36 -11.46 -1.65
CA SER A 34 -14.69 -10.91 -1.97
C SER A 34 -14.62 -9.44 -2.37
N LYS A 35 -13.85 -8.62 -1.63
CA LYS A 35 -13.64 -7.20 -1.93
C LYS A 35 -12.82 -7.01 -3.20
N LEU A 36 -11.73 -7.79 -3.34
CA LEU A 36 -10.92 -7.78 -4.57
C LEU A 36 -11.76 -8.15 -5.79
N TRP A 37 -12.65 -9.14 -5.65
CA TRP A 37 -13.54 -9.55 -6.73
C TRP A 37 -14.58 -8.48 -7.07
N ALA A 38 -15.12 -7.78 -6.09
CA ALA A 38 -16.05 -6.67 -6.32
C ALA A 38 -15.39 -5.53 -7.12
N LEU A 39 -14.15 -5.19 -6.79
CA LEU A 39 -13.37 -4.12 -7.42
C LEU A 39 -12.51 -4.59 -8.61
N ARG A 40 -12.61 -5.86 -9.03
CA ARG A 40 -11.70 -6.47 -10.03
C ARG A 40 -11.55 -5.68 -11.33
N LYS A 41 -12.63 -5.06 -11.83
CA LYS A 41 -12.56 -4.26 -13.06
C LYS A 41 -11.70 -3.01 -12.90
N GLN A 42 -11.74 -2.39 -11.73
CA GLN A 42 -10.94 -1.20 -11.41
C GLN A 42 -9.51 -1.61 -11.09
N ILE A 43 -9.33 -2.64 -10.25
CA ILE A 43 -8.00 -3.15 -9.87
C ILE A 43 -7.24 -3.63 -11.10
N PHE A 44 -7.80 -4.60 -11.85
CA PHE A 44 -7.11 -5.22 -12.99
C PHE A 44 -7.26 -4.45 -14.30
N GLY A 45 -8.18 -3.49 -14.39
CA GLY A 45 -8.28 -2.57 -15.53
C GLY A 45 -7.41 -1.32 -15.31
N LEU A 46 -7.91 -0.39 -14.53
CA LEU A 46 -7.24 0.90 -14.26
C LEU A 46 -5.88 0.69 -13.60
N GLY A 47 -5.82 -0.15 -12.56
CA GLY A 47 -4.61 -0.36 -11.77
C GLY A 47 -3.48 -0.97 -12.61
N VAL A 48 -3.74 -2.04 -13.38
CA VAL A 48 -2.70 -2.67 -14.23
C VAL A 48 -2.18 -1.70 -15.27
N ILE A 49 -3.06 -0.93 -15.91
CA ILE A 49 -2.64 0.06 -16.92
C ILE A 49 -1.77 1.13 -16.27
N GLN A 50 -2.13 1.60 -15.06
CA GLN A 50 -1.36 2.61 -14.35
C GLN A 50 0.00 2.06 -13.88
N VAL A 51 0.02 0.91 -13.23
CA VAL A 51 1.27 0.29 -12.73
C VAL A 51 2.22 -0.05 -13.88
N ALA A 52 1.71 -0.70 -14.94
CA ALA A 52 2.53 -1.04 -16.10
C ALA A 52 3.00 0.20 -16.87
N GLY A 53 2.11 1.16 -17.11
CA GLY A 53 2.45 2.39 -17.82
C GLY A 53 3.48 3.24 -17.07
N CYS A 54 3.28 3.47 -15.77
CA CYS A 54 4.24 4.16 -14.93
C CYS A 54 5.56 3.37 -14.84
N GLY A 55 5.50 2.04 -14.67
CA GLY A 55 6.68 1.18 -14.59
C GLY A 55 7.56 1.27 -15.84
N VAL A 56 6.96 1.19 -17.02
CA VAL A 56 7.70 1.34 -18.30
C VAL A 56 8.32 2.73 -18.42
N LEU A 57 7.56 3.79 -18.11
CA LEU A 57 8.08 5.15 -18.23
C LEU A 57 9.20 5.44 -17.23
N LEU A 58 9.03 5.05 -15.96
CA LEU A 58 10.05 5.28 -14.94
C LEU A 58 11.29 4.42 -15.15
N THR A 59 11.12 3.17 -15.62
CA THR A 59 12.25 2.34 -16.07
C THR A 59 13.00 2.99 -17.24
N GLY A 60 12.24 3.53 -18.22
CA GLY A 60 12.83 4.26 -19.34
C GLY A 60 13.64 5.48 -18.90
N VAL A 61 13.13 6.25 -17.92
CA VAL A 61 13.88 7.37 -17.32
C VAL A 61 15.17 6.87 -16.67
N GLY A 62 15.10 5.79 -15.89
CA GLY A 62 16.29 5.19 -15.26
C GLY A 62 17.36 4.79 -16.28
N ILE A 63 16.97 4.20 -17.42
CA ILE A 63 17.89 3.85 -18.53
C ILE A 63 18.50 5.12 -19.15
N LEU A 64 17.70 6.17 -19.38
CA LEU A 64 18.18 7.43 -19.93
C LEU A 64 19.17 8.16 -19.02
N VAL A 65 19.02 7.99 -17.69
CA VAL A 65 19.96 8.52 -16.68
C VAL A 65 21.26 7.71 -16.64
N GLY A 66 21.30 6.51 -17.25
CA GLY A 66 22.51 5.69 -17.37
C GLY A 66 22.56 4.48 -16.47
N PHE A 67 21.46 4.12 -15.78
CA PHE A 67 21.40 2.87 -15.03
C PHE A 67 21.29 1.66 -15.97
N SER A 68 21.82 0.53 -15.54
CA SER A 68 21.59 -0.74 -16.25
C SER A 68 20.10 -1.06 -16.31
N PRO A 69 19.62 -1.78 -17.32
CA PRO A 69 18.19 -2.07 -17.46
C PRO A 69 17.56 -2.74 -16.23
N ILE A 70 18.32 -3.61 -15.53
CA ILE A 70 17.86 -4.28 -14.31
C ILE A 70 17.70 -3.30 -13.16
N ILE A 71 18.71 -2.44 -12.94
CA ILE A 71 18.68 -1.43 -11.88
C ILE A 71 17.57 -0.41 -12.17
N ALA A 72 17.45 0.03 -13.41
CA ALA A 72 16.42 0.95 -13.85
C ALA A 72 15.00 0.36 -13.66
N PHE A 73 14.82 -0.93 -13.92
CA PHE A 73 13.56 -1.63 -13.67
C PHE A 73 13.22 -1.66 -12.18
N ILE A 74 14.17 -2.07 -11.32
CA ILE A 74 13.95 -2.16 -9.87
C ILE A 74 13.63 -0.78 -9.30
N PHE A 75 14.37 0.26 -9.70
CA PHE A 75 14.11 1.63 -9.25
C PHE A 75 12.77 2.14 -9.76
N GLY A 76 12.48 1.97 -11.05
CA GLY A 76 11.23 2.38 -11.66
C GLY A 76 10.03 1.71 -10.99
N MET A 77 10.07 0.40 -10.82
CA MET A 77 8.99 -0.35 -10.16
C MET A 77 8.87 -0.01 -8.67
N GLY A 78 9.99 0.18 -7.97
CA GLY A 78 9.96 0.66 -6.58
C GLY A 78 9.28 2.03 -6.46
N PHE A 79 9.54 2.95 -7.39
CA PHE A 79 8.94 4.28 -7.38
C PHE A 79 7.47 4.28 -7.85
N VAL A 80 7.04 3.27 -8.63
CA VAL A 80 5.62 3.08 -8.96
C VAL A 80 4.78 2.86 -7.72
N LEU A 81 5.30 2.09 -6.75
CA LEU A 81 4.59 1.80 -5.50
C LEU A 81 4.37 3.10 -4.71
N THR A 82 3.11 3.46 -4.52
CA THR A 82 2.71 4.69 -3.82
C THR A 82 2.55 4.40 -2.32
N SER A 83 2.78 5.38 -1.45
CA SER A 83 2.48 5.22 -0.02
C SER A 83 0.98 5.11 0.22
N THR A 84 0.54 3.89 0.51
CA THR A 84 -0.86 3.60 0.86
C THR A 84 -1.26 4.31 2.13
N ALA A 85 -0.37 4.37 3.14
CA ALA A 85 -0.65 5.02 4.41
C ALA A 85 -0.96 6.52 4.24
N ILE A 86 -0.15 7.27 3.49
CA ILE A 86 -0.34 8.71 3.28
C ILE A 86 -1.62 8.98 2.47
N VAL A 87 -1.83 8.23 1.39
CA VAL A 87 -2.99 8.44 0.52
C VAL A 87 -4.30 8.12 1.25
N MET A 88 -4.36 7.00 1.95
CA MET A 88 -5.55 6.58 2.72
C MET A 88 -5.86 7.57 3.84
N GLN A 89 -4.83 8.08 4.54
CA GLN A 89 -5.01 9.11 5.56
C GLN A 89 -5.63 10.38 4.96
N ILE A 90 -5.07 10.88 3.85
CA ILE A 90 -5.56 12.11 3.20
C ILE A 90 -7.00 11.94 2.69
N LEU A 91 -7.32 10.80 2.07
CA LEU A 91 -8.69 10.50 1.62
C LEU A 91 -9.65 10.35 2.81
N GLY A 92 -9.20 9.75 3.91
CA GLY A 92 -9.97 9.61 5.14
C GLY A 92 -10.29 10.96 5.80
N GLU A 93 -9.29 11.84 5.94
CA GLU A 93 -9.46 13.19 6.50
C GLU A 93 -10.42 14.06 5.65
N ARG A 94 -10.52 13.79 4.34
CA ARG A 94 -11.43 14.47 3.43
C ARG A 94 -12.81 13.81 3.33
N GLY A 95 -13.01 12.62 3.91
CA GLY A 95 -14.23 11.84 3.75
C GLY A 95 -14.47 11.29 2.33
N GLU A 96 -13.40 11.19 1.53
CA GLU A 96 -13.47 10.83 0.11
C GLU A 96 -13.29 9.32 -0.16
N LEU A 97 -13.06 8.50 0.86
CA LEU A 97 -12.82 7.06 0.71
C LEU A 97 -13.96 6.30 0.02
N ALA A 98 -15.20 6.73 0.25
CA ALA A 98 -16.39 6.10 -0.32
C ALA A 98 -16.82 6.70 -1.68
N THR A 99 -16.22 7.81 -2.11
CA THR A 99 -16.52 8.42 -3.41
C THR A 99 -16.00 7.58 -4.57
N GLU A 100 -16.57 7.74 -5.76
CA GLU A 100 -16.12 7.02 -6.96
C GLU A 100 -14.65 7.29 -7.28
N SER A 101 -14.19 8.54 -7.12
CA SER A 101 -12.78 8.92 -7.30
C SER A 101 -11.89 8.26 -6.24
N GLY A 102 -12.28 8.31 -4.96
CA GLY A 102 -11.56 7.66 -3.87
C GLY A 102 -11.43 6.15 -4.07
N GLN A 103 -12.51 5.48 -4.46
CA GLN A 103 -12.50 4.04 -4.73
C GLN A 103 -11.58 3.65 -5.90
N LYS A 104 -11.49 4.49 -6.96
CA LYS A 104 -10.52 4.29 -8.04
C LYS A 104 -9.09 4.37 -7.53
N ILE A 105 -8.77 5.36 -6.69
CA ILE A 105 -7.45 5.52 -6.08
C ILE A 105 -7.13 4.30 -5.18
N VAL A 106 -8.05 3.95 -4.28
CA VAL A 106 -7.91 2.77 -3.40
C VAL A 106 -7.69 1.48 -4.21
N SER A 107 -8.41 1.31 -5.33
CA SER A 107 -8.24 0.14 -6.19
C SER A 107 -6.85 0.06 -6.82
N VAL A 108 -6.25 1.19 -7.20
CA VAL A 108 -4.88 1.22 -7.71
C VAL A 108 -3.88 0.91 -6.60
N LEU A 109 -4.03 1.51 -5.41
CA LEU A 109 -3.18 1.22 -4.25
C LEU A 109 -3.21 -0.27 -3.91
N LEU A 110 -4.40 -0.88 -3.87
CA LEU A 110 -4.54 -2.32 -3.64
C LEU A 110 -3.79 -3.16 -4.67
N LEU A 111 -3.75 -2.72 -5.94
CA LEU A 111 -2.94 -3.42 -6.93
C LEU A 111 -1.45 -3.18 -6.74
N GLU A 112 -1.04 -1.97 -6.40
CA GLU A 112 0.36 -1.65 -6.12
C GLU A 112 0.87 -2.48 -4.93
N ASP A 113 0.07 -2.59 -3.87
CA ASP A 113 0.38 -3.44 -2.70
C ASP A 113 0.44 -4.93 -3.07
N LEU A 114 -0.47 -5.39 -3.93
CA LEU A 114 -0.45 -6.77 -4.43
C LEU A 114 0.75 -7.03 -5.33
N ALA A 115 1.20 -6.03 -6.08
CA ALA A 115 2.32 -6.14 -7.03
C ALA A 115 3.68 -6.32 -6.33
N ILE A 116 3.81 -5.96 -5.03
CA ILE A 116 5.08 -6.13 -4.32
C ILE A 116 5.54 -7.59 -4.30
N VAL A 117 4.61 -8.54 -4.18
CA VAL A 117 4.93 -9.97 -4.10
C VAL A 117 5.57 -10.49 -5.39
N PRO A 118 4.95 -10.32 -6.58
CA PRO A 118 5.60 -10.71 -7.81
C PRO A 118 6.88 -9.91 -8.08
N LEU A 119 6.97 -8.64 -7.66
CA LEU A 119 8.20 -7.86 -7.79
C LEU A 119 9.35 -8.43 -6.95
N LEU A 120 9.10 -8.83 -5.70
CA LEU A 120 10.10 -9.50 -4.87
C LEU A 120 10.54 -10.83 -5.49
N ALA A 121 9.62 -11.60 -6.08
CA ALA A 121 9.96 -12.81 -6.81
C ALA A 121 10.82 -12.52 -8.05
N VAL A 122 10.52 -11.45 -8.80
CA VAL A 122 11.33 -11.02 -9.95
C VAL A 122 12.72 -10.60 -9.50
N VAL A 123 12.87 -9.86 -8.39
CA VAL A 123 14.18 -9.50 -7.83
C VAL A 123 15.00 -10.76 -7.50
N ALA A 124 14.37 -11.75 -6.89
CA ALA A 124 15.04 -13.03 -6.59
C ALA A 124 15.51 -13.75 -7.87
N LEU A 125 14.73 -13.67 -8.97
CA LEU A 125 15.08 -14.24 -10.26
C LEU A 125 16.21 -13.47 -11.00
N LEU A 126 16.29 -12.16 -10.77
CA LEU A 126 17.29 -11.28 -11.36
C LEU A 126 18.61 -11.27 -10.58
N ALA A 127 18.67 -11.90 -9.40
CA ALA A 127 19.87 -11.99 -8.61
C ALA A 127 21.02 -12.58 -9.45
N PRO A 128 22.23 -11.99 -9.41
CA PRO A 128 23.39 -12.53 -10.10
C PRO A 128 23.63 -13.96 -9.67
N THR A 129 23.56 -14.89 -10.61
CA THR A 129 23.87 -16.29 -10.31
C THR A 129 25.38 -16.39 -10.13
N VAL A 130 25.81 -16.90 -8.97
CA VAL A 130 27.21 -17.30 -8.80
C VAL A 130 27.51 -18.38 -9.83
N GLU A 131 28.43 -18.13 -10.75
CA GLU A 131 28.72 -18.99 -11.93
C GLU A 131 29.09 -20.43 -11.55
N ASP A 132 29.48 -20.70 -10.29
CA ASP A 132 29.91 -22.00 -9.79
C ASP A 132 28.79 -22.88 -9.18
N GLN A 133 27.52 -22.45 -9.21
CA GLN A 133 26.49 -23.34 -8.67
C GLN A 133 26.09 -24.43 -9.67
N SER A 134 26.23 -25.70 -9.24
CA SER A 134 25.78 -26.84 -10.03
C SER A 134 24.26 -26.72 -10.37
N MET A 135 23.88 -27.25 -11.53
CA MET A 135 22.45 -27.27 -11.94
C MET A 135 21.56 -27.94 -10.89
N LEU A 136 22.12 -28.91 -10.14
CA LEU A 136 21.42 -29.58 -9.05
C LEU A 136 21.12 -28.62 -7.89
N THR A 137 22.07 -27.74 -7.49
CA THR A 137 21.88 -26.77 -6.42
C THR A 137 20.79 -25.75 -6.79
N ARG A 138 20.74 -25.33 -8.05
CA ARG A 138 19.67 -24.43 -8.56
C ARG A 138 18.30 -25.12 -8.53
N LEU A 139 18.22 -26.36 -8.98
CA LEU A 139 16.98 -27.15 -8.94
C LEU A 139 16.51 -27.38 -7.50
N LEU A 140 17.42 -27.68 -6.57
CA LEU A 140 17.09 -27.83 -5.15
C LEU A 140 16.58 -26.50 -4.54
N GLY A 141 17.23 -25.36 -4.84
CA GLY A 141 16.76 -24.04 -4.42
C GLY A 141 15.35 -23.71 -4.94
N PHE A 142 15.09 -24.03 -6.19
CA PHE A 142 13.73 -23.86 -6.77
C PHE A 142 12.70 -24.80 -6.12
N ALA A 143 13.08 -26.04 -5.87
CA ALA A 143 12.21 -27.02 -5.22
C ALA A 143 11.91 -26.63 -3.75
N THR A 144 12.89 -26.10 -3.01
CA THR A 144 12.66 -25.61 -1.63
C THR A 144 11.74 -24.39 -1.59
N ALA A 145 11.91 -23.45 -2.53
CA ALA A 145 11.03 -22.28 -2.65
C ALA A 145 9.59 -22.68 -2.95
N ILE A 146 9.39 -23.54 -3.95
CA ILE A 146 8.05 -24.08 -4.27
C ILE A 146 7.49 -24.88 -3.10
N GLY A 147 8.32 -25.71 -2.46
CA GLY A 147 7.94 -26.50 -1.29
C GLY A 147 7.46 -25.63 -0.14
N ALA A 148 8.13 -24.50 0.15
CA ALA A 148 7.72 -23.54 1.17
C ALA A 148 6.35 -22.91 0.85
N ILE A 149 6.13 -22.51 -0.39
CA ILE A 149 4.86 -21.93 -0.83
C ILE A 149 3.73 -22.96 -0.67
N VAL A 150 3.93 -24.19 -1.17
CA VAL A 150 2.95 -25.26 -1.06
C VAL A 150 2.66 -25.61 0.40
N LEU A 151 3.70 -25.73 1.23
CA LEU A 151 3.58 -26.00 2.66
C LEU A 151 2.75 -24.90 3.35
N LEU A 152 3.05 -23.63 3.09
CA LEU A 152 2.31 -22.51 3.65
C LEU A 152 0.83 -22.53 3.23
N ILE A 153 0.54 -22.81 1.96
CA ILE A 153 -0.84 -22.92 1.45
C ILE A 153 -1.58 -24.08 2.13
N VAL A 154 -0.96 -25.23 2.28
CA VAL A 154 -1.56 -26.40 2.93
C VAL A 154 -1.82 -26.13 4.41
N LEU A 155 -0.83 -25.58 5.12
CA LEU A 155 -0.98 -25.19 6.54
C LEU A 155 -2.07 -24.12 6.71
N GLY A 156 -2.05 -23.07 5.89
CA GLY A 156 -3.02 -21.99 5.92
C GLY A 156 -4.45 -22.48 5.72
N ARG A 157 -4.67 -23.35 4.73
CA ARG A 157 -6.02 -23.83 4.41
C ARG A 157 -6.54 -24.93 5.34
N ARG A 158 -5.67 -25.83 5.81
CA ARG A 158 -6.12 -27.02 6.55
C ARG A 158 -5.89 -26.95 8.04
N VAL A 159 -4.83 -26.26 8.50
CA VAL A 159 -4.41 -26.29 9.89
C VAL A 159 -4.83 -25.03 10.64
N MET A 160 -4.82 -23.85 9.98
CA MET A 160 -5.01 -22.59 10.70
C MET A 160 -6.39 -22.45 11.34
N ASN A 161 -7.48 -22.74 10.63
CA ASN A 161 -8.81 -22.62 11.22
C ASN A 161 -9.04 -23.55 12.44
N PRO A 162 -8.73 -24.87 12.39
CA PRO A 162 -8.85 -25.72 13.58
C PRO A 162 -7.87 -25.31 14.70
N PHE A 163 -6.66 -24.87 14.35
CA PHE A 163 -5.67 -24.38 15.31
C PHE A 163 -6.21 -23.19 16.10
N PHE A 164 -6.70 -22.14 15.42
CA PHE A 164 -7.28 -20.98 16.08
C PHE A 164 -8.59 -21.31 16.80
N ALA A 165 -9.41 -22.25 16.32
CA ALA A 165 -10.61 -22.70 17.00
C ALA A 165 -10.30 -23.36 18.38
N ILE A 166 -9.26 -24.18 18.45
CA ILE A 166 -8.80 -24.78 19.70
C ILE A 166 -8.31 -23.69 20.67
N LEU A 167 -7.51 -22.74 20.18
CA LEU A 167 -6.97 -21.66 21.01
C LEU A 167 -8.06 -20.70 21.51
N ALA A 168 -9.05 -20.38 20.66
CA ALA A 168 -10.19 -19.56 21.04
C ALA A 168 -11.01 -20.17 22.19
N SER A 169 -11.03 -21.50 22.32
CA SER A 169 -11.69 -22.19 23.43
C SER A 169 -11.04 -21.90 24.78
N SER A 170 -9.77 -21.51 24.84
CA SER A 170 -9.05 -21.15 26.07
C SER A 170 -9.53 -19.84 26.70
N LYS A 171 -10.25 -18.98 25.92
CA LYS A 171 -10.71 -17.64 26.30
C LYS A 171 -9.59 -16.69 26.77
N ALA A 172 -8.32 -17.03 26.55
CA ALA A 172 -7.15 -16.22 26.89
C ALA A 172 -6.71 -15.43 25.67
N ARG A 173 -6.85 -14.10 25.74
CA ARG A 173 -6.48 -13.19 24.63
C ARG A 173 -4.99 -13.27 24.31
N GLU A 174 -4.16 -13.37 25.33
CA GLU A 174 -2.71 -13.45 25.20
C GLU A 174 -2.26 -14.66 24.37
N VAL A 175 -2.98 -15.78 24.50
CA VAL A 175 -2.70 -17.01 23.73
C VAL A 175 -3.02 -16.80 22.25
N MET A 176 -4.10 -16.08 21.91
CA MET A 176 -4.45 -15.77 20.54
C MET A 176 -3.43 -14.82 19.90
N THR A 177 -3.03 -13.78 20.61
CA THR A 177 -1.98 -12.84 20.14
C THR A 177 -0.66 -13.56 19.92
N ALA A 178 -0.22 -14.42 20.87
CA ALA A 178 1.00 -15.19 20.72
C ALA A 178 0.93 -16.16 19.52
N ALA A 179 -0.23 -16.78 19.29
CA ALA A 179 -0.45 -17.66 18.14
C ALA A 179 -0.43 -16.89 16.81
N ALA A 180 -1.03 -15.69 16.76
CA ALA A 180 -0.97 -14.82 15.59
C ALA A 180 0.49 -14.47 15.25
N LEU A 181 1.26 -14.02 16.25
CA LEU A 181 2.68 -13.71 16.09
C LEU A 181 3.49 -14.94 15.64
N LEU A 182 3.21 -16.11 16.21
CA LEU A 182 3.87 -17.37 15.82
C LEU A 182 3.62 -17.71 14.35
N VAL A 183 2.40 -17.54 13.88
CA VAL A 183 2.05 -17.81 12.47
C VAL A 183 2.75 -16.83 11.53
N VAL A 184 2.76 -15.54 11.87
CA VAL A 184 3.42 -14.50 11.05
C VAL A 184 4.92 -14.76 10.98
N LEU A 185 5.57 -14.87 12.15
CA LEU A 185 7.02 -15.06 12.22
C LEU A 185 7.44 -16.43 11.70
N GLY A 186 6.63 -17.47 11.92
CA GLY A 186 6.86 -18.81 11.39
C GLY A 186 6.79 -18.85 9.86
N ALA A 187 5.83 -18.16 9.24
CA ALA A 187 5.73 -18.02 7.80
C ALA A 187 6.90 -17.22 7.23
N ALA A 188 7.27 -16.11 7.87
CA ALA A 188 8.42 -15.31 7.48
C ALA A 188 9.73 -16.13 7.54
N LEU A 189 9.95 -16.85 8.63
CA LEU A 189 11.13 -17.69 8.81
C LEU A 189 11.17 -18.85 7.81
N LEU A 190 10.03 -19.50 7.55
CA LEU A 190 9.91 -20.56 6.55
C LEU A 190 10.37 -20.08 5.17
N PHE A 191 9.97 -18.86 4.78
CA PHE A 191 10.38 -18.28 3.51
C PHE A 191 11.87 -17.91 3.51
N GLN A 192 12.36 -17.32 4.58
CA GLN A 192 13.78 -16.95 4.71
C GLN A 192 14.70 -18.17 4.56
N VAL A 193 14.42 -19.27 5.24
CA VAL A 193 15.24 -20.50 5.14
C VAL A 193 15.12 -21.19 3.79
N SER A 194 14.06 -20.87 3.04
CA SER A 194 13.84 -21.36 1.67
C SER A 194 14.45 -20.46 0.60
N GLY A 195 15.19 -19.40 0.99
CA GLY A 195 15.82 -18.45 0.06
C GLY A 195 14.86 -17.40 -0.50
N LEU A 196 13.65 -17.28 0.07
CA LEU A 196 12.66 -16.29 -0.29
C LEU A 196 12.60 -15.13 0.73
N SER A 197 11.98 -14.03 0.36
CA SER A 197 11.82 -12.88 1.27
C SER A 197 10.88 -13.21 2.45
N MET A 198 11.31 -12.86 3.70
CA MET A 198 10.46 -12.91 4.90
C MET A 198 9.15 -12.17 4.72
N ALA A 199 9.21 -11.01 4.09
CA ALA A 199 8.09 -10.14 3.79
C ALA A 199 7.03 -10.84 2.93
N MET A 200 7.45 -11.58 1.91
CA MET A 200 6.57 -12.37 1.05
C MET A 200 5.88 -13.50 1.82
N GLY A 201 6.61 -14.16 2.75
CA GLY A 201 6.04 -15.22 3.59
C GLY A 201 4.92 -14.70 4.49
N ALA A 202 5.17 -13.57 5.15
CA ALA A 202 4.19 -12.92 6.01
C ALA A 202 2.95 -12.45 5.23
N PHE A 203 3.14 -11.82 4.08
CA PHE A 203 2.03 -11.38 3.22
C PHE A 203 1.14 -12.56 2.79
N LEU A 204 1.75 -13.64 2.29
CA LEU A 204 0.98 -14.82 1.88
C LEU A 204 0.24 -15.48 3.04
N ALA A 205 0.84 -15.51 4.24
CA ALA A 205 0.16 -15.98 5.45
C ALA A 205 -1.07 -15.10 5.76
N GLY A 206 -0.94 -13.79 5.65
CA GLY A 206 -2.04 -12.84 5.79
C GLY A 206 -3.17 -13.10 4.78
N VAL A 207 -2.83 -13.23 3.49
CA VAL A 207 -3.82 -13.53 2.43
C VAL A 207 -4.53 -14.86 2.68
N LEU A 208 -3.83 -15.89 3.14
CA LEU A 208 -4.46 -17.19 3.46
C LEU A 208 -5.41 -17.08 4.65
N LEU A 209 -5.10 -16.23 5.62
CA LEU A 209 -5.93 -15.99 6.80
C LEU A 209 -7.02 -14.93 6.59
N SER A 210 -7.00 -14.20 5.47
CA SER A 210 -8.02 -13.18 5.15
C SER A 210 -9.44 -13.76 5.05
N THR A 211 -9.56 -15.04 4.73
CA THR A 211 -10.82 -15.80 4.68
C THR A 211 -11.15 -16.55 5.98
N SER A 212 -10.29 -16.48 6.99
CA SER A 212 -10.49 -17.14 8.28
C SER A 212 -11.60 -16.47 9.08
N THR A 213 -12.36 -17.25 9.84
CA THR A 213 -13.36 -16.75 10.81
C THR A 213 -12.72 -15.91 11.92
N PHE A 214 -11.42 -16.09 12.16
CA PHE A 214 -10.64 -15.38 13.19
C PHE A 214 -9.95 -14.13 12.67
N ARG A 215 -10.15 -13.75 11.39
CA ARG A 215 -9.47 -12.64 10.74
C ARG A 215 -9.51 -11.34 11.54
N HIS A 216 -10.70 -10.90 11.95
CA HIS A 216 -10.86 -9.63 12.69
C HIS A 216 -10.18 -9.64 14.05
N GLN A 217 -10.13 -10.80 14.69
CA GLN A 217 -9.43 -10.95 15.96
C GLN A 217 -7.91 -10.89 15.74
N LEU A 218 -7.40 -11.58 14.71
CA LEU A 218 -5.98 -11.54 14.34
C LEU A 218 -5.54 -10.13 13.98
N GLU A 219 -6.35 -9.42 13.19
CA GLU A 219 -6.13 -8.02 12.82
C GLU A 219 -6.05 -7.14 14.09
N ALA A 220 -7.04 -7.22 14.98
CA ALA A 220 -7.07 -6.45 16.22
C ALA A 220 -5.91 -6.77 17.18
N ASP A 221 -5.43 -8.02 17.19
CA ASP A 221 -4.33 -8.45 18.05
C ASP A 221 -2.95 -8.01 17.49
N VAL A 222 -2.80 -7.90 16.17
CA VAL A 222 -1.53 -7.52 15.52
C VAL A 222 -1.42 -6.01 15.26
N GLU A 223 -2.55 -5.31 15.09
CA GLU A 223 -2.60 -3.86 14.79
C GLU A 223 -1.77 -2.97 15.75
N PRO A 224 -1.77 -3.18 17.09
CA PRO A 224 -0.94 -2.37 17.99
C PRO A 224 0.56 -2.49 17.71
N PHE A 225 1.00 -3.67 17.27
CA PHE A 225 2.41 -3.91 16.91
C PHE A 225 2.75 -3.29 15.56
N ARG A 226 1.80 -3.28 14.60
CA ARG A 226 1.97 -2.67 13.28
C ARG A 226 2.42 -1.21 13.39
N GLY A 227 1.64 -0.38 14.10
CA GLY A 227 1.92 1.05 14.19
C GLY A 227 3.29 1.34 14.82
N LEU A 228 3.60 0.65 15.91
CA LEU A 228 4.88 0.80 16.62
C LEU A 228 6.05 0.32 15.77
N LEU A 229 5.94 -0.86 15.18
CA LEU A 229 7.01 -1.48 14.40
C LEU A 229 7.22 -0.78 13.05
N LEU A 230 6.14 -0.29 12.42
CA LEU A 230 6.23 0.52 11.22
C LEU A 230 6.93 1.86 11.50
N GLY A 231 6.61 2.51 12.62
CA GLY A 231 7.34 3.71 13.06
C GLY A 231 8.82 3.43 13.32
N LEU A 232 9.14 2.30 13.96
CA LEU A 232 10.52 1.85 14.15
C LEU A 232 11.23 1.55 12.83
N PHE A 233 10.52 0.97 11.86
CA PHE A 233 11.04 0.73 10.51
C PHE A 233 11.41 2.04 9.81
N PHE A 234 10.52 3.04 9.80
CA PHE A 234 10.85 4.33 9.20
C PHE A 234 12.01 5.03 9.91
N LEU A 235 12.07 4.91 11.23
CA LEU A 235 13.20 5.42 12.01
C LEU A 235 14.50 4.70 11.61
N ALA A 236 14.50 3.39 11.51
CA ALA A 236 15.66 2.60 11.13
C ALA A 236 16.12 2.89 9.69
N VAL A 237 15.16 3.00 8.74
CA VAL A 237 15.45 3.39 7.35
C VAL A 237 16.07 4.80 7.32
N GLY A 238 15.53 5.75 8.10
CA GLY A 238 16.11 7.08 8.21
C GLY A 238 17.52 7.07 8.81
N MET A 239 17.77 6.23 9.83
CA MET A 239 19.10 6.08 10.45
C MET A 239 20.11 5.32 9.57
N SER A 240 19.64 4.43 8.70
CA SER A 240 20.50 3.71 7.75
C SER A 240 20.95 4.57 6.57
N LEU A 241 20.35 5.74 6.39
CA LEU A 241 20.79 6.69 5.40
C LEU A 241 22.20 7.19 5.74
N ASP A 242 23.14 6.95 4.84
CA ASP A 242 24.47 7.55 4.88
C ASP A 242 24.38 9.01 4.49
N LEU A 243 24.41 9.90 5.49
CA LEU A 243 24.30 11.34 5.29
C LEU A 243 25.44 11.93 4.47
N ASP A 244 26.62 11.29 4.48
CA ASP A 244 27.76 11.72 3.67
C ASP A 244 27.49 11.41 2.20
N ILE A 245 26.96 10.22 1.90
CA ILE A 245 26.53 9.86 0.53
C ILE A 245 25.41 10.77 0.06
N VAL A 246 24.41 11.02 0.91
CA VAL A 246 23.27 11.92 0.58
C VAL A 246 23.79 13.34 0.36
N GLY A 247 24.67 13.84 1.23
CA GLY A 247 25.27 15.17 1.10
C GLY A 247 26.15 15.30 -0.14
N ALA A 248 26.95 14.30 -0.47
CA ALA A 248 27.78 14.29 -1.67
C ALA A 248 26.94 14.25 -2.97
N ASN A 249 25.76 13.62 -2.93
CA ASN A 249 24.90 13.41 -4.09
C ASN A 249 23.60 14.24 -4.05
N TRP A 250 23.53 15.30 -3.24
CA TRP A 250 22.29 16.05 -3.03
C TRP A 250 21.66 16.58 -4.33
N GLN A 251 22.48 17.01 -5.31
CA GLN A 251 22.00 17.49 -6.61
C GLN A 251 21.30 16.37 -7.38
N LEU A 252 21.90 15.18 -7.41
CA LEU A 252 21.32 14.02 -8.08
C LEU A 252 20.02 13.61 -7.40
N ILE A 253 19.97 13.64 -6.08
CA ILE A 253 18.75 13.31 -5.31
C ILE A 253 17.63 14.31 -5.61
N VAL A 254 17.90 15.61 -5.56
CA VAL A 254 16.91 16.64 -5.88
C VAL A 254 16.39 16.51 -7.31
N ILE A 255 17.29 16.31 -8.28
CA ILE A 255 16.90 16.09 -9.68
C ILE A 255 16.05 14.82 -9.79
N SER A 256 16.45 13.74 -9.13
CA SER A 256 15.70 12.48 -9.14
C SER A 256 14.30 12.64 -8.54
N VAL A 257 14.18 13.26 -7.37
CA VAL A 257 12.88 13.53 -6.72
C VAL A 257 11.95 14.28 -7.68
N VAL A 258 12.42 15.40 -8.23
CA VAL A 258 11.61 16.24 -9.11
C VAL A 258 11.26 15.49 -10.41
N ALA A 259 12.24 14.85 -11.05
CA ALA A 259 12.04 14.12 -12.29
C ALA A 259 11.06 12.95 -12.11
N PHE A 260 11.27 12.12 -11.09
CA PHE A 260 10.41 10.94 -10.85
C PHE A 260 9.00 11.33 -10.43
N MET A 261 8.84 12.32 -9.54
CA MET A 261 7.51 12.81 -9.16
C MET A 261 6.76 13.39 -10.36
N ILE A 262 7.43 14.22 -11.19
CA ILE A 262 6.81 14.82 -12.37
C ILE A 262 6.46 13.74 -13.40
N VAL A 263 7.40 12.85 -13.73
CA VAL A 263 7.15 11.79 -14.73
C VAL A 263 6.03 10.88 -14.28
N LYS A 264 6.02 10.45 -13.01
CA LYS A 264 4.95 9.63 -12.44
C LYS A 264 3.61 10.38 -12.45
N ALA A 265 3.58 11.62 -12.00
CA ALA A 265 2.36 12.42 -12.00
C ALA A 265 1.81 12.66 -13.43
N VAL A 266 2.67 12.97 -14.40
CA VAL A 266 2.28 13.11 -15.81
C VAL A 266 1.76 11.79 -16.37
N ALA A 267 2.43 10.68 -16.09
CA ALA A 267 1.97 9.35 -16.51
C ALA A 267 0.58 9.03 -15.96
N ILE A 268 0.37 9.21 -14.64
CA ILE A 268 -0.93 8.98 -13.98
C ILE A 268 -2.00 9.90 -14.58
N TYR A 269 -1.68 11.19 -14.76
CA TYR A 269 -2.60 12.15 -15.38
C TYR A 269 -3.03 11.72 -16.78
N LEU A 270 -2.08 11.38 -17.64
CA LEU A 270 -2.35 10.97 -19.02
C LEU A 270 -3.19 9.68 -19.05
N ILE A 271 -2.84 8.68 -18.23
CA ILE A 271 -3.60 7.43 -18.12
C ILE A 271 -5.04 7.72 -17.65
N ALA A 272 -5.20 8.55 -16.63
CA ALA A 272 -6.53 8.93 -16.14
C ALA A 272 -7.35 9.63 -17.22
N ARG A 273 -6.75 10.55 -18.01
CA ARG A 273 -7.41 11.26 -19.12
C ARG A 273 -7.80 10.33 -20.27
N VAL A 274 -6.93 9.37 -20.62
CA VAL A 274 -7.22 8.33 -21.63
C VAL A 274 -8.41 7.46 -21.18
N LEU A 275 -8.50 7.19 -19.88
CA LEU A 275 -9.60 6.44 -19.28
C LEU A 275 -10.83 7.31 -18.95
N LYS A 276 -10.90 8.52 -19.52
CA LYS A 276 -12.04 9.44 -19.45
C LYS A 276 -12.33 10.01 -18.05
N SER A 277 -11.37 10.01 -17.12
CA SER A 277 -11.51 10.78 -15.88
C SER A 277 -11.55 12.28 -16.16
N ASP A 278 -12.30 13.03 -15.36
CA ASP A 278 -12.30 14.49 -15.44
C ASP A 278 -10.92 15.10 -15.18
N HIS A 279 -10.70 16.35 -15.65
CA HIS A 279 -9.41 17.03 -15.48
C HIS A 279 -9.03 17.16 -14.01
N GLY A 280 -9.99 17.56 -13.16
CA GLY A 280 -9.77 17.74 -11.73
C GLY A 280 -9.43 16.43 -11.04
N GLU A 281 -10.20 15.36 -11.31
CA GLU A 281 -9.94 14.02 -10.79
C GLU A 281 -8.58 13.47 -11.23
N ALA A 282 -8.25 13.65 -12.52
CA ALA A 282 -6.98 13.18 -13.08
C ALA A 282 -5.77 13.90 -12.44
N LEU A 283 -5.87 15.21 -12.25
CA LEU A 283 -4.82 16.01 -11.62
C LEU A 283 -4.67 15.68 -10.13
N GLU A 284 -5.76 15.53 -9.41
CA GLU A 284 -5.75 15.15 -8.00
C GLU A 284 -5.10 13.79 -7.79
N ARG A 285 -5.49 12.78 -8.58
CA ARG A 285 -4.89 11.46 -8.57
C ARG A 285 -3.39 11.52 -8.87
N ALA A 286 -3.01 12.29 -9.89
CA ALA A 286 -1.61 12.44 -10.29
C ALA A 286 -0.74 13.03 -9.17
N VAL A 287 -1.21 14.06 -8.48
CA VAL A 287 -0.46 14.70 -7.38
C VAL A 287 -0.45 13.81 -6.13
N LEU A 288 -1.59 13.20 -5.79
CA LEU A 288 -1.71 12.36 -4.61
C LEU A 288 -0.87 11.09 -4.71
N MET A 289 -0.79 10.48 -5.88
CA MET A 289 -0.06 9.24 -6.13
C MET A 289 1.31 9.46 -6.80
N GLY A 290 1.75 10.70 -7.00
CA GLY A 290 3.02 11.02 -7.66
C GLY A 290 4.28 10.71 -6.85
N GLN A 291 4.15 10.29 -5.61
CA GLN A 291 5.23 9.94 -4.69
C GLN A 291 5.61 8.46 -4.78
N GLY A 292 6.78 8.10 -4.24
CA GLY A 292 7.12 6.73 -3.90
C GLY A 292 6.46 6.29 -2.59
N GLY A 293 6.55 5.02 -2.25
CA GLY A 293 5.96 4.45 -1.04
C GLY A 293 6.89 3.57 -0.24
N GLU A 294 6.41 3.12 0.91
CA GLU A 294 7.13 2.30 1.88
C GLU A 294 7.61 0.97 1.31
N PHE A 295 6.89 0.41 0.35
CA PHE A 295 7.28 -0.85 -0.28
C PHE A 295 8.52 -0.74 -1.17
N ALA A 296 8.85 0.48 -1.63
CA ALA A 296 10.09 0.73 -2.35
C ALA A 296 11.31 0.33 -1.50
N PHE A 297 11.28 0.61 -0.19
CA PHE A 297 12.38 0.26 0.71
C PHE A 297 12.57 -1.26 0.81
N VAL A 298 11.46 -2.01 0.88
CA VAL A 298 11.49 -3.48 0.91
C VAL A 298 12.07 -4.03 -0.39
N LEU A 299 11.65 -3.48 -1.53
CA LEU A 299 12.15 -3.88 -2.83
C LEU A 299 13.65 -3.58 -2.98
N PHE A 300 14.09 -2.39 -2.56
CA PHE A 300 15.48 -1.96 -2.68
C PHE A 300 16.40 -2.74 -1.72
N THR A 301 16.00 -2.95 -0.47
CA THR A 301 16.78 -3.76 0.48
C THR A 301 16.89 -5.22 0.01
N THR A 302 15.84 -5.78 -0.55
CA THR A 302 15.88 -7.11 -1.17
C THR A 302 16.83 -7.14 -2.36
N ALA A 303 16.85 -6.10 -3.19
CA ALA A 303 17.78 -6.00 -4.33
C ALA A 303 19.24 -5.81 -3.90
N VAL A 304 19.49 -5.11 -2.78
CA VAL A 304 20.84 -5.04 -2.16
C VAL A 304 21.25 -6.41 -1.68
N SER A 305 20.40 -7.09 -0.92
CA SER A 305 20.68 -8.44 -0.39
C SER A 305 20.90 -9.47 -1.51
N ALA A 306 20.26 -9.27 -2.65
CA ALA A 306 20.43 -10.06 -3.87
C ALA A 306 21.71 -9.68 -4.66
N GLY A 307 22.46 -8.64 -4.26
CA GLY A 307 23.68 -8.18 -4.96
C GLY A 307 23.39 -7.48 -6.30
N ILE A 308 22.17 -7.00 -6.55
CA ILE A 308 21.79 -6.32 -7.80
C ILE A 308 22.14 -4.84 -7.74
N ILE A 309 21.93 -4.19 -6.59
CA ILE A 309 22.28 -2.79 -6.34
C ILE A 309 23.26 -2.68 -5.18
N ASP A 310 24.12 -1.68 -5.25
CA ASP A 310 25.08 -1.39 -4.17
C ASP A 310 24.49 -0.47 -3.10
N ALA A 311 25.15 -0.38 -1.96
CA ALA A 311 24.69 0.44 -0.84
C ALA A 311 24.60 1.94 -1.18
N PRO A 312 25.53 2.57 -1.91
CA PRO A 312 25.38 3.96 -2.35
C PRO A 312 24.16 4.21 -3.22
N THR A 313 23.90 3.35 -4.21
CA THR A 313 22.71 3.45 -5.07
C THR A 313 21.44 3.31 -4.26
N ASN A 314 21.39 2.34 -3.32
CA ASN A 314 20.27 2.19 -2.41
C ASN A 314 20.03 3.45 -1.56
N ALA A 315 21.08 4.07 -1.05
CA ALA A 315 20.96 5.31 -0.26
C ALA A 315 20.32 6.45 -1.07
N ILE A 316 20.72 6.62 -2.34
CA ILE A 316 20.15 7.62 -3.25
C ILE A 316 18.67 7.31 -3.54
N PHE A 317 18.33 6.06 -3.84
CA PHE A 317 16.94 5.63 -4.13
C PHE A 317 16.05 5.81 -2.90
N THR A 318 16.52 5.38 -1.74
CA THR A 318 15.82 5.52 -0.46
C THR A 318 15.58 7.00 -0.11
N ALA A 319 16.60 7.85 -0.23
CA ALA A 319 16.46 9.29 -0.02
C ALA A 319 15.45 9.93 -0.98
N THR A 320 15.47 9.52 -2.25
CA THR A 320 14.52 10.01 -3.26
C THR A 320 13.08 9.68 -2.87
N VAL A 321 12.82 8.45 -2.43
CA VAL A 321 11.47 8.04 -1.97
C VAL A 321 11.05 8.82 -0.73
N ILE A 322 11.88 8.90 0.31
CA ILE A 322 11.56 9.61 1.56
C ILE A 322 11.20 11.07 1.27
N ILE A 323 12.04 11.76 0.49
CA ILE A 323 11.80 13.17 0.17
C ILE A 323 10.50 13.33 -0.63
N SER A 324 10.21 12.43 -1.57
CA SER A 324 8.96 12.46 -2.35
C SER A 324 7.73 12.31 -1.46
N MET A 325 7.78 11.44 -0.43
CA MET A 325 6.72 11.27 0.56
C MET A 325 6.50 12.55 1.38
N VAL A 326 7.57 13.17 1.85
CA VAL A 326 7.52 14.43 2.61
C VAL A 326 6.98 15.59 1.76
N LEU A 327 7.29 15.64 0.47
CA LEU A 327 6.84 16.71 -0.42
C LEU A 327 5.37 16.59 -0.82
N THR A 328 4.75 15.43 -0.74
CA THR A 328 3.38 15.22 -1.22
C THR A 328 2.32 16.09 -0.54
N PRO A 329 2.26 16.25 0.79
CA PRO A 329 1.32 17.17 1.41
C PRO A 329 1.47 18.62 0.92
N PHE A 330 2.71 19.07 0.70
CA PHE A 330 2.99 20.41 0.18
C PHE A 330 2.56 20.55 -1.29
N ALA A 331 2.78 19.53 -2.11
CA ALA A 331 2.32 19.49 -3.49
C ALA A 331 0.78 19.57 -3.58
N LEU A 332 0.06 18.88 -2.67
CA LEU A 332 -1.40 18.95 -2.59
C LEU A 332 -1.90 20.32 -2.15
N ILE A 333 -1.24 20.97 -1.20
CA ILE A 333 -1.56 22.35 -0.80
C ILE A 333 -1.35 23.31 -1.97
N GLY A 334 -0.23 23.17 -2.67
CA GLY A 334 0.08 23.95 -3.88
C GLY A 334 -0.96 23.74 -4.99
N MET A 335 -1.36 22.49 -5.24
CA MET A 335 -2.38 22.16 -6.24
C MET A 335 -3.73 22.82 -5.92
N LYS A 336 -4.18 22.81 -4.66
CA LYS A 336 -5.46 23.43 -4.25
C LYS A 336 -5.55 24.91 -4.60
N ARG A 337 -4.40 25.62 -4.71
CA ARG A 337 -4.38 27.03 -5.11
C ARG A 337 -4.65 27.22 -6.61
N PHE A 338 -4.38 26.21 -7.43
CA PHE A 338 -4.54 26.28 -8.89
C PHE A 338 -5.82 25.58 -9.36
N MET A 339 -6.44 24.77 -8.51
CA MET A 339 -7.72 24.14 -8.83
C MET A 339 -8.87 25.13 -8.63
N PRO A 340 -9.78 25.27 -9.62
CA PRO A 340 -11.03 25.95 -9.39
C PRO A 340 -11.77 25.23 -8.24
N LYS A 341 -12.32 25.99 -7.30
CA LYS A 341 -13.19 25.43 -6.26
C LYS A 341 -14.28 24.62 -6.98
N ARG A 342 -14.39 23.34 -6.64
CA ARG A 342 -15.51 22.51 -7.08
C ARG A 342 -16.78 23.20 -6.59
N VAL A 343 -17.47 23.88 -7.48
CA VAL A 343 -18.80 24.39 -7.19
C VAL A 343 -19.70 23.15 -7.18
N MET A 344 -20.22 22.79 -6.01
CA MET A 344 -21.24 21.75 -5.94
C MET A 344 -22.37 22.17 -6.90
N SER A 345 -22.65 21.34 -7.89
CA SER A 345 -23.80 21.58 -8.75
C SER A 345 -25.06 21.47 -7.91
N MET A 346 -25.75 22.56 -7.78
CA MET A 346 -27.07 22.61 -7.15
C MET A 346 -28.20 22.24 -8.13
N ASP A 347 -27.84 21.75 -9.32
CA ASP A 347 -28.81 21.31 -10.32
C ASP A 347 -29.60 20.10 -9.80
N GLY A 348 -30.91 20.26 -9.66
CA GLY A 348 -31.82 19.25 -9.14
C GLY A 348 -32.01 19.24 -7.62
N VAL A 349 -31.39 20.18 -6.90
CA VAL A 349 -31.66 20.42 -5.47
C VAL A 349 -32.83 21.43 -5.39
N GLU A 350 -33.94 21.01 -4.78
CA GLU A 350 -35.05 21.93 -4.50
C GLU A 350 -34.59 22.99 -3.50
N THR A 351 -34.83 24.25 -3.82
CA THR A 351 -34.64 25.35 -2.89
C THR A 351 -35.68 25.25 -1.76
N VAL A 352 -35.23 25.61 -0.54
CA VAL A 352 -36.03 25.54 0.68
C VAL A 352 -37.15 26.59 0.61
N GLU A 353 -38.13 26.38 -0.25
CA GLU A 353 -39.33 27.21 -0.34
C GLU A 353 -40.54 26.36 0.01
N GLY A 354 -41.31 26.77 1.03
CA GLY A 354 -42.59 26.15 1.34
C GLY A 354 -42.55 24.83 2.10
N LEU A 355 -41.60 24.64 3.03
CA LEU A 355 -41.60 23.48 3.92
C LEU A 355 -42.83 23.42 4.82
N ASN A 356 -43.91 22.84 4.31
CA ASN A 356 -45.16 22.64 5.06
C ASN A 356 -45.29 21.24 5.68
N ASN A 357 -44.22 20.46 5.69
CA ASN A 357 -44.20 19.09 6.16
C ASN A 357 -44.11 19.01 7.69
N ARG A 358 -44.72 17.99 8.27
CA ARG A 358 -44.79 17.83 9.73
C ARG A 358 -43.47 17.28 10.34
N VAL A 359 -42.64 16.65 9.55
CA VAL A 359 -41.37 16.03 10.01
C VAL A 359 -40.23 16.57 9.17
N LEU A 360 -39.20 17.07 9.85
CA LEU A 360 -37.92 17.48 9.26
C LEU A 360 -36.83 16.50 9.68
N ILE A 361 -36.16 15.89 8.71
CA ILE A 361 -34.99 15.04 8.92
C ILE A 361 -33.75 15.82 8.48
N ILE A 362 -32.82 16.03 9.40
CA ILE A 362 -31.53 16.65 9.11
C ILE A 362 -30.48 15.53 9.05
N GLY A 363 -29.91 15.31 7.87
CA GLY A 363 -29.01 14.21 7.58
C GLY A 363 -29.75 12.99 7.00
N PHE A 364 -29.53 12.68 5.70
CA PHE A 364 -30.16 11.55 5.00
C PHE A 364 -29.18 10.37 4.80
N GLY A 365 -28.21 10.25 5.68
CA GLY A 365 -27.36 9.05 5.77
C GLY A 365 -28.18 7.80 6.15
N ARG A 366 -27.49 6.68 6.42
CA ARG A 366 -28.15 5.37 6.71
C ARG A 366 -29.25 5.46 7.75
N PHE A 367 -29.06 6.24 8.81
CA PHE A 367 -30.07 6.41 9.87
C PHE A 367 -31.26 7.21 9.37
N GLY A 368 -31.04 8.33 8.66
CA GLY A 368 -32.11 9.16 8.10
C GLY A 368 -32.98 8.38 7.10
N GLN A 369 -32.37 7.55 6.26
CA GLN A 369 -33.08 6.67 5.31
C GLN A 369 -33.94 5.63 6.04
N ILE A 370 -33.42 4.97 7.09
CA ILE A 370 -34.18 3.99 7.87
C ILE A 370 -35.32 4.68 8.64
N ALA A 371 -35.05 5.84 9.25
CA ALA A 371 -36.05 6.55 10.04
C ALA A 371 -37.18 7.16 9.18
N SER A 372 -36.89 7.51 7.92
CA SER A 372 -37.92 8.07 7.00
C SER A 372 -38.89 7.01 6.49
N GLN A 373 -38.46 5.75 6.34
CA GLN A 373 -39.30 4.69 5.77
C GLN A 373 -40.63 4.46 6.51
N PRO A 374 -40.65 4.27 7.85
CA PRO A 374 -41.92 4.11 8.56
C PRO A 374 -42.79 5.38 8.53
N LEU A 375 -42.16 6.57 8.53
CA LEU A 375 -42.92 7.83 8.44
C LEU A 375 -43.64 7.97 7.08
N LEU A 376 -42.94 7.63 6.00
CA LEU A 376 -43.49 7.60 4.65
C LEU A 376 -44.58 6.51 4.51
N ALA A 377 -44.37 5.33 5.12
CA ALA A 377 -45.33 4.24 5.14
C ALA A 377 -46.63 4.63 5.90
N MET A 378 -46.54 5.54 6.88
CA MET A 378 -47.65 6.11 7.61
C MET A 378 -48.27 7.35 6.93
N HIS A 379 -47.89 7.64 5.67
CA HIS A 379 -48.31 8.79 4.90
C HIS A 379 -47.98 10.16 5.54
N HIS A 380 -46.91 10.22 6.37
CA HIS A 380 -46.44 11.51 6.84
C HIS A 380 -45.57 12.19 5.77
N SER A 381 -45.79 13.50 5.59
CA SER A 381 -44.92 14.31 4.74
C SER A 381 -43.60 14.59 5.46
N VAL A 382 -42.48 14.19 4.85
CA VAL A 382 -41.15 14.36 5.39
C VAL A 382 -40.36 15.33 4.52
N SER A 383 -39.72 16.32 5.16
CA SER A 383 -38.75 17.19 4.52
C SER A 383 -37.33 16.73 4.94
N ILE A 384 -36.43 16.71 3.99
CA ILE A 384 -35.06 16.22 4.22
C ILE A 384 -34.08 17.35 3.92
N ILE A 385 -33.17 17.59 4.82
CA ILE A 385 -32.01 18.48 4.62
C ILE A 385 -30.75 17.66 4.77
N ASP A 386 -29.92 17.61 3.73
CA ASP A 386 -28.60 16.99 3.75
C ASP A 386 -27.58 17.88 3.05
N ASN A 387 -26.32 17.73 3.40
CA ASN A 387 -25.20 18.40 2.74
C ASN A 387 -24.66 17.59 1.56
N ASP A 388 -25.10 16.35 1.39
CA ASP A 388 -24.76 15.48 0.28
C ASP A 388 -25.84 15.53 -0.80
N THR A 389 -25.54 16.23 -1.89
CA THR A 389 -26.46 16.41 -3.03
C THR A 389 -26.77 15.11 -3.76
N ASP A 390 -25.90 14.12 -3.70
CA ASP A 390 -26.08 12.82 -4.36
C ASP A 390 -27.05 11.92 -3.57
N MET A 391 -27.19 12.14 -2.26
CA MET A 391 -28.13 11.44 -1.40
C MET A 391 -29.57 11.96 -1.50
N ILE A 392 -29.75 13.16 -2.05
CA ILE A 392 -31.08 13.80 -2.17
C ILE A 392 -31.72 13.53 -3.55
N ARG A 393 -30.91 13.14 -4.52
CA ARG A 393 -31.34 12.74 -5.87
C ARG A 393 -31.82 11.29 -5.90
#